data_4b3fdf7053daeac771226b82bbcb2573
#
_entry.id   4b3fdf7053daeac771226b82bbcb2573
#
_cell.length_a   1.000
_cell.length_b   1.000
_cell.length_c   1.000
_cell.angle_alpha   90.00
_cell.angle_beta   90.00
_cell.angle_gamma   90.00
#
_symmetry.space_group_name_H-M   'P 1'
#
loop_
_entity.id
_entity.type
_entity.pdbx_description
1 polymer ?
#
loop_
_entity_poly.entity_id
_entity_poly.type
_entity_poly.pdbx_seq_one_letter_code
_entity_poly.pdbx_strand_id
1 'polypeptide(L)'
;MKKILLSITSIIFAGALLAGGTGAFLSDTETSTGNTFASGVIDLKIDNESYVTNEWGNLVSSTSTSWTLSPLAGKLFFDFGDVKPGDVGEDTISLHVNNNNAWACMNIAITATPENGQPDPEVAADPTAGINDGELQNNIYFTFWADDGDNVYETGEKIFKQGLVKDIWNGANWALADSHTNVWDGSGPLLGNTTRYIGKAWCFGTQAPAPVNQDGHGKTGTNGPLVRGTGFSCTGSGIGNIVQSDGIKADVTFSVVQSRSNNGFVCAGGDPHDPPPHISTLFSDNFNTCSRNEENDRNSDSKWSHYGEGSSSDYQCSFSSWHGGKNDDDNDHTNPQCRIGMLVASNKEHGENHKETIITPAINTAGYHDITLAYDRKTDDTDSPPNPLGSQTLTVEYSVNGGSSWTTLETVTGESPWTTKNFSLSPSADNKTNVKIRFTLVGQNGTNKAYVDNVTVTGINP
;
A
#
# COMPACT_ATOMS: atom_id res chain seq x y z
N MET A 1 24.48 17.28 44.27
CA MET A 1 23.43 17.92 43.43
C MET A 1 23.47 17.49 41.95
N LYS A 2 24.63 17.48 41.23
CA LYS A 2 24.66 17.04 39.82
C LYS A 2 24.19 15.60 39.54
N LYS A 3 24.43 14.65 40.45
CA LYS A 3 24.01 13.24 40.26
C LYS A 3 22.51 13.02 40.51
N ILE A 4 21.88 13.85 41.35
CA ILE A 4 20.43 13.79 41.58
C ILE A 4 19.67 14.44 40.42
N LEU A 5 20.21 15.50 39.82
CA LEU A 5 19.59 16.09 38.62
C LEU A 5 19.58 15.13 37.40
N LEU A 6 20.67 14.37 37.22
CA LEU A 6 20.74 13.37 36.12
C LEU A 6 19.71 12.23 36.30
N SER A 7 19.49 11.78 37.52
CA SER A 7 18.51 10.72 37.80
C SER A 7 17.07 11.19 37.63
N ILE A 8 16.76 12.44 37.97
CA ILE A 8 15.42 13.03 37.78
C ILE A 8 15.15 13.26 36.30
N THR A 9 16.12 13.71 35.53
CA THR A 9 15.96 13.88 34.07
C THR A 9 15.72 12.53 33.36
N SER A 10 16.39 11.47 33.79
CA SER A 10 16.19 10.13 33.25
C SER A 10 14.81 9.56 33.57
N ILE A 11 14.28 9.83 34.78
CA ILE A 11 12.94 9.38 35.20
C ILE A 11 11.84 10.17 34.45
N ILE A 12 12.03 11.48 34.20
CA ILE A 12 11.09 12.30 33.43
C ILE A 12 11.07 11.89 31.95
N PHE A 13 12.24 11.55 31.39
CA PHE A 13 12.34 11.08 29.99
C PHE A 13 11.71 9.69 29.83
N ALA A 14 11.89 8.78 30.78
CA ALA A 14 11.24 7.48 30.79
C ALA A 14 9.71 7.60 31.01
N GLY A 15 9.26 8.55 31.82
CA GLY A 15 7.83 8.81 32.06
C GLY A 15 7.11 9.43 30.87
N ALA A 16 7.79 10.29 30.09
CA ALA A 16 7.23 10.89 28.87
C ALA A 16 7.06 9.88 27.73
N LEU A 17 7.88 8.82 27.69
CA LEU A 17 7.74 7.71 26.74
C LEU A 17 6.59 6.75 27.10
N LEU A 18 6.17 6.73 28.38
CA LEU A 18 5.06 5.89 28.83
C LEU A 18 3.68 6.55 28.71
N ALA A 19 3.61 7.88 28.51
CA ALA A 19 2.36 8.63 28.39
C ALA A 19 1.82 8.72 26.95
N GLY A 20 2.64 8.41 25.95
CA GLY A 20 2.17 8.17 24.59
C GLY A 20 1.82 6.70 24.45
N GLY A 21 0.54 6.33 24.58
CA GLY A 21 0.06 4.96 24.40
C GLY A 21 0.35 4.43 23.00
N THR A 22 1.60 4.13 22.74
CA THR A 22 2.01 3.39 21.55
C THR A 22 1.98 1.92 21.90
N GLY A 23 1.04 1.19 21.32
CA GLY A 23 1.23 -0.23 21.15
C GLY A 23 2.54 -0.40 20.36
N ALA A 24 3.64 -0.70 21.07
CA ALA A 24 4.90 -1.01 20.42
C ALA A 24 4.71 -2.34 19.68
N PHE A 25 4.42 -2.25 18.39
CA PHE A 25 4.44 -3.39 17.49
C PHE A 25 5.90 -3.75 17.27
N LEU A 26 6.33 -4.90 17.75
CA LEU A 26 7.61 -5.47 17.37
C LEU A 26 7.41 -6.08 15.98
N SER A 27 7.91 -5.41 14.98
CA SER A 27 8.02 -5.95 13.62
C SER A 27 9.50 -6.23 13.36
N ASP A 28 9.80 -7.39 12.84
CA ASP A 28 11.09 -7.65 12.24
C ASP A 28 10.94 -7.57 10.72
N THR A 29 11.55 -6.53 10.15
CA THR A 29 11.86 -6.45 8.74
C THR A 29 13.35 -6.68 8.67
N GLU A 30 13.79 -7.77 8.07
CA GLU A 30 15.21 -8.03 7.90
C GLU A 30 15.87 -6.92 7.08
N THR A 31 16.20 -5.85 7.76
CA THR A 31 17.17 -4.83 7.34
C THR A 31 18.16 -4.72 8.50
N SER A 32 19.35 -5.29 8.30
CA SER A 32 20.40 -5.30 9.31
C SER A 32 20.86 -3.90 9.68
N THR A 33 20.51 -3.40 10.89
CA THR A 33 21.32 -2.41 11.64
C THR A 33 20.96 -2.53 13.11
N GLY A 34 21.93 -2.84 13.96
CA GLY A 34 21.76 -3.20 15.34
C GLY A 34 21.26 -2.09 16.26
N ASN A 35 20.26 -2.41 17.08
CA ASN A 35 20.01 -1.81 18.38
C ASN A 35 19.16 -2.78 19.21
N THR A 36 19.65 -3.14 20.39
CA THR A 36 19.06 -4.10 21.29
C THR A 36 18.29 -3.44 22.41
N PHE A 37 16.95 -3.67 22.46
CA PHE A 37 16.19 -3.73 23.68
C PHE A 37 15.55 -5.12 23.75
N ALA A 38 15.92 -5.89 24.76
CA ALA A 38 15.41 -7.25 24.92
C ALA A 38 14.05 -7.25 25.61
N SER A 39 12.99 -7.22 24.82
CA SER A 39 11.68 -7.71 25.25
C SER A 39 11.00 -8.36 24.04
N GLY A 40 10.97 -9.69 24.03
CA GLY A 40 10.27 -10.48 23.03
C GLY A 40 10.74 -10.26 21.60
N VAL A 41 11.84 -10.85 21.22
CA VAL A 41 12.36 -10.84 19.84
C VAL A 41 11.54 -11.82 19.00
N ILE A 42 11.02 -11.37 17.84
CA ILE A 42 10.68 -12.25 16.74
C ILE A 42 11.93 -12.36 15.88
N ASP A 43 12.41 -13.56 15.65
CA ASP A 43 13.56 -13.85 14.81
C ASP A 43 13.05 -14.71 13.64
N LEU A 44 12.97 -14.11 12.44
CA LEU A 44 12.65 -14.80 11.20
C LEU A 44 13.96 -15.21 10.53
N LYS A 45 14.11 -16.51 10.30
CA LYS A 45 15.19 -17.06 9.48
C LYS A 45 14.60 -17.87 8.35
N ILE A 46 15.30 -17.89 7.23
CA ILE A 46 14.85 -18.52 6.00
C ILE A 46 15.98 -19.40 5.47
N ASP A 47 15.64 -20.55 4.94
CA ASP A 47 16.51 -21.31 4.05
C ASP A 47 15.79 -21.58 2.74
N ASN A 48 16.53 -21.98 1.74
CA ASN A 48 16.01 -22.28 0.41
C ASN A 48 16.73 -23.50 -0.17
N GLU A 49 15.96 -24.43 -0.70
CA GLU A 49 16.47 -25.53 -1.51
C GLU A 49 15.88 -25.42 -2.90
N SER A 50 16.73 -25.35 -3.91
CA SER A 50 16.35 -24.94 -5.27
C SER A 50 16.79 -25.96 -6.30
N TYR A 51 15.96 -26.11 -7.31
CA TYR A 51 16.17 -26.97 -8.48
C TYR A 51 15.90 -26.17 -9.75
N VAL A 52 16.59 -26.48 -10.82
CA VAL A 52 16.48 -25.82 -12.12
C VAL A 52 16.75 -26.80 -13.27
N THR A 53 16.16 -26.55 -14.42
CA THR A 53 16.44 -27.26 -15.65
C THR A 53 17.89 -26.95 -16.11
N ASN A 54 18.68 -27.98 -16.36
CA ASN A 54 20.01 -27.83 -16.91
C ASN A 54 19.98 -27.72 -18.46
N GLU A 55 21.15 -27.55 -19.07
CA GLU A 55 21.31 -27.47 -20.54
C GLU A 55 20.74 -28.65 -21.33
N TRP A 56 20.57 -29.82 -20.66
CA TRP A 56 20.05 -31.04 -21.24
C TRP A 56 18.54 -31.22 -21.02
N GLY A 57 17.88 -30.27 -20.42
CA GLY A 57 16.45 -30.33 -20.13
C GLY A 57 16.09 -31.20 -18.90
N ASN A 58 17.07 -31.53 -18.05
CA ASN A 58 16.83 -32.29 -16.83
C ASN A 58 16.80 -31.38 -15.62
N LEU A 59 15.87 -31.64 -14.69
CA LEU A 59 15.85 -30.97 -13.40
C LEU A 59 17.06 -31.39 -12.56
N VAL A 60 17.80 -30.46 -12.02
CA VAL A 60 18.97 -30.66 -11.17
C VAL A 60 18.98 -29.71 -10.00
N SER A 61 19.64 -30.03 -8.90
CA SER A 61 19.80 -29.12 -7.76
C SER A 61 20.59 -27.87 -8.17
N SER A 62 20.10 -26.70 -7.78
CA SER A 62 20.79 -25.41 -7.95
C SER A 62 21.57 -25.05 -6.69
N THR A 63 22.87 -24.83 -6.82
CA THR A 63 23.73 -24.43 -5.70
C THR A 63 23.82 -22.91 -5.54
N SER A 64 23.54 -22.14 -6.59
CA SER A 64 23.58 -20.65 -6.54
C SER A 64 22.37 -20.09 -5.78
N THR A 65 21.26 -20.79 -5.78
CA THR A 65 20.00 -20.39 -5.15
C THR A 65 19.58 -21.25 -3.97
N SER A 66 20.44 -22.22 -3.55
CA SER A 66 20.24 -22.99 -2.31
C SER A 66 21.13 -22.48 -1.19
N TRP A 67 20.59 -22.30 -0.02
CA TRP A 67 21.36 -21.92 1.19
C TRP A 67 20.69 -22.44 2.46
N THR A 68 21.53 -22.61 3.49
CA THR A 68 21.09 -23.00 4.83
C THR A 68 20.54 -21.80 5.60
N LEU A 69 19.82 -22.09 6.66
CA LEU A 69 19.14 -21.14 7.55
C LEU A 69 20.00 -19.90 7.86
N SER A 70 19.54 -18.75 7.41
CA SER A 70 20.26 -17.47 7.51
C SER A 70 19.33 -16.27 7.32
N PRO A 71 19.79 -15.03 7.66
CA PRO A 71 19.17 -13.80 7.18
C PRO A 71 19.22 -13.72 5.65
N LEU A 72 18.25 -13.01 5.05
CA LEU A 72 18.10 -12.91 3.58
C LEU A 72 19.16 -12.02 2.90
N ALA A 73 19.92 -11.23 3.64
CA ALA A 73 20.91 -10.32 3.06
C ALA A 73 21.88 -11.06 2.12
N GLY A 74 21.87 -10.69 0.84
CA GLY A 74 22.72 -11.31 -0.19
C GLY A 74 22.30 -12.72 -0.62
N LYS A 75 21.09 -13.14 -0.31
CA LYS A 75 20.54 -14.42 -0.76
C LYS A 75 19.63 -14.23 -1.98
N LEU A 76 19.69 -15.15 -2.93
CA LEU A 76 18.94 -15.10 -4.17
C LEU A 76 18.01 -16.30 -4.27
N PHE A 77 16.73 -16.07 -4.46
CA PHE A 77 15.73 -17.10 -4.72
C PHE A 77 15.69 -17.53 -6.19
N PHE A 78 16.29 -16.74 -7.07
CA PHE A 78 16.49 -17.05 -8.49
C PHE A 78 17.72 -16.29 -8.98
N ASP A 79 18.57 -17.03 -9.70
CA ASP A 79 19.80 -16.55 -10.35
C ASP A 79 20.06 -17.52 -11.52
N PHE A 80 19.18 -17.43 -12.52
CA PHE A 80 19.19 -18.35 -13.66
C PHE A 80 19.48 -17.58 -14.92
N GLY A 81 20.54 -17.96 -15.59
CA GLY A 81 20.90 -17.46 -16.93
C GLY A 81 20.58 -18.49 -18.00
N ASP A 82 20.46 -18.06 -19.25
CA ASP A 82 20.29 -18.92 -20.43
C ASP A 82 19.07 -19.88 -20.33
N VAL A 83 17.96 -19.37 -19.71
CA VAL A 83 16.70 -20.13 -19.64
C VAL A 83 16.03 -20.19 -21.02
N LYS A 84 15.39 -21.32 -21.30
CA LYS A 84 14.75 -21.63 -22.59
C LYS A 84 13.27 -21.92 -22.43
N PRO A 85 12.44 -21.64 -23.45
CA PRO A 85 11.04 -22.04 -23.42
C PRO A 85 10.88 -23.54 -23.08
N GLY A 86 10.11 -23.83 -22.04
CA GLY A 86 9.92 -25.15 -21.48
C GLY A 86 10.78 -25.48 -20.26
N ASP A 87 11.75 -24.65 -19.91
CA ASP A 87 12.51 -24.81 -18.68
C ASP A 87 11.64 -24.58 -17.44
N VAL A 88 11.99 -25.29 -16.39
CA VAL A 88 11.31 -25.24 -15.08
C VAL A 88 12.31 -25.09 -13.97
N GLY A 89 11.86 -24.61 -12.85
CA GLY A 89 12.59 -24.67 -11.59
C GLY A 89 11.62 -24.78 -10.42
N GLU A 90 12.13 -25.24 -9.32
CA GLU A 90 11.42 -25.38 -8.06
C GLU A 90 12.28 -25.01 -6.89
N ASP A 91 11.64 -24.48 -5.87
CA ASP A 91 12.28 -24.18 -4.59
C ASP A 91 11.36 -24.54 -3.44
N THR A 92 11.94 -25.05 -2.35
CA THR A 92 11.31 -25.05 -1.02
C THR A 92 11.90 -23.92 -0.20
N ILE A 93 11.07 -22.97 0.18
CA ILE A 93 11.42 -21.87 1.07
C ILE A 93 10.96 -22.25 2.47
N SER A 94 11.89 -22.38 3.42
CA SER A 94 11.54 -22.70 4.82
C SER A 94 11.52 -21.45 5.65
N LEU A 95 10.37 -21.16 6.29
CA LEU A 95 10.15 -20.04 7.20
C LEU A 95 10.28 -20.52 8.64
N HIS A 96 11.28 -20.03 9.36
CA HIS A 96 11.54 -20.35 10.76
C HIS A 96 11.22 -19.14 11.62
N VAL A 97 10.06 -19.17 12.28
CA VAL A 97 9.67 -18.15 13.25
C VAL A 97 10.06 -18.63 14.64
N ASN A 98 10.99 -17.93 15.27
CA ASN A 98 11.47 -18.25 16.60
C ASN A 98 10.77 -17.41 17.68
N ASN A 99 10.65 -18.00 18.87
CA ASN A 99 10.17 -17.43 20.13
C ASN A 99 8.67 -17.14 20.20
N ASN A 100 8.12 -16.26 19.39
CA ASN A 100 6.74 -15.79 19.51
C ASN A 100 5.90 -16.16 18.30
N ASN A 101 4.58 -16.33 18.51
CA ASN A 101 3.64 -16.45 17.39
C ASN A 101 3.62 -15.18 16.57
N ALA A 102 3.55 -15.31 15.27
CA ALA A 102 3.67 -14.20 14.34
C ALA A 102 2.66 -14.25 13.18
N TRP A 103 2.25 -13.11 12.72
CA TRP A 103 1.68 -12.91 11.40
C TRP A 103 2.82 -12.81 10.39
N ALA A 104 2.61 -13.29 9.19
CA ALA A 104 3.64 -13.34 8.15
C ALA A 104 3.08 -12.92 6.80
N CYS A 105 3.82 -12.05 6.12
CA CYS A 105 3.52 -11.59 4.77
C CYS A 105 4.74 -11.80 3.86
N MET A 106 4.48 -11.93 2.57
CA MET A 106 5.50 -12.00 1.53
C MET A 106 5.12 -11.03 0.40
N ASN A 107 6.10 -10.44 -0.27
CA ASN A 107 5.88 -9.82 -1.57
C ASN A 107 7.05 -10.05 -2.51
N ILE A 108 6.78 -9.92 -3.81
CA ILE A 108 7.79 -9.88 -4.85
C ILE A 108 7.49 -8.67 -5.73
N ALA A 109 8.52 -7.86 -5.98
CA ALA A 109 8.42 -6.66 -6.81
C ALA A 109 9.44 -6.71 -7.94
N ILE A 110 8.99 -6.57 -9.18
CA ILE A 110 9.90 -6.39 -10.32
C ILE A 110 10.63 -5.07 -10.14
N THR A 111 11.95 -5.10 -10.24
CA THR A 111 12.82 -3.91 -10.16
C THR A 111 13.39 -3.50 -11.52
N ALA A 112 13.50 -4.43 -12.46
CA ALA A 112 13.88 -4.16 -13.85
C ALA A 112 13.48 -5.32 -14.77
N THR A 113 13.26 -4.99 -16.04
CA THR A 113 13.02 -5.94 -17.15
C THR A 113 14.02 -5.66 -18.28
N PRO A 114 15.34 -5.95 -18.04
CA PRO A 114 16.36 -5.60 -19.02
C PRO A 114 16.14 -6.32 -20.35
N GLU A 115 16.27 -5.58 -21.44
CA GLU A 115 16.28 -6.06 -22.82
C GLU A 115 17.59 -6.80 -23.17
N ASN A 116 18.72 -6.42 -22.58
CA ASN A 116 20.06 -6.98 -22.79
C ASN A 116 20.53 -7.01 -24.28
N GLY A 117 19.87 -6.27 -25.15
CA GLY A 117 20.13 -6.20 -26.60
C GLY A 117 19.19 -7.08 -27.38
N GLN A 118 19.05 -6.78 -28.68
CA GLN A 118 18.15 -7.48 -29.59
C GLN A 118 18.97 -8.21 -30.67
N PRO A 119 19.11 -9.54 -30.63
CA PRO A 119 19.68 -10.31 -31.75
C PRO A 119 18.74 -10.29 -32.96
N ASP A 120 19.28 -10.57 -34.16
CA ASP A 120 18.52 -10.50 -35.44
C ASP A 120 17.13 -11.20 -35.41
N PRO A 121 16.93 -12.37 -34.79
CA PRO A 121 15.62 -13.01 -34.71
C PRO A 121 14.63 -12.22 -33.85
N GLU A 122 15.09 -11.55 -32.80
CA GLU A 122 14.28 -10.76 -31.87
C GLU A 122 13.87 -9.42 -32.49
N VAL A 123 14.79 -8.70 -33.14
CA VAL A 123 14.50 -7.45 -33.86
C VAL A 123 13.31 -7.59 -34.83
N ALA A 124 13.15 -8.79 -35.42
CA ALA A 124 12.03 -9.06 -36.33
C ALA A 124 10.70 -9.33 -35.59
N ALA A 125 10.75 -9.75 -34.34
CA ALA A 125 9.59 -10.13 -33.53
C ALA A 125 9.18 -9.02 -32.56
N ASP A 126 10.13 -8.26 -32.07
CA ASP A 126 9.96 -7.15 -31.13
C ASP A 126 10.38 -5.82 -31.77
N PRO A 127 9.43 -4.89 -32.01
CA PRO A 127 9.72 -3.56 -32.54
C PRO A 127 10.15 -2.55 -31.48
N THR A 128 10.14 -2.92 -30.19
CA THR A 128 10.56 -2.06 -29.08
C THR A 128 12.07 -2.17 -28.85
N ALA A 129 12.69 -1.15 -28.32
CA ALA A 129 14.16 -1.12 -28.18
C ALA A 129 14.57 -0.26 -26.98
N GLY A 130 14.03 -0.54 -25.79
CA GLY A 130 14.35 0.15 -24.55
C GLY A 130 15.30 -0.65 -23.67
N ILE A 131 16.03 0.02 -22.78
CA ILE A 131 16.95 -0.67 -21.87
C ILE A 131 16.22 -1.58 -20.86
N ASN A 132 14.94 -1.25 -20.55
CA ASN A 132 14.07 -1.98 -19.63
C ASN A 132 12.73 -2.30 -20.29
N ASP A 133 12.75 -2.77 -21.51
CA ASP A 133 11.58 -3.04 -22.34
C ASP A 133 11.42 -4.53 -22.66
N GLY A 134 12.18 -5.38 -21.96
CA GLY A 134 12.12 -6.83 -22.14
C GLY A 134 10.75 -7.43 -21.79
N GLU A 135 10.34 -8.50 -22.47
CA GLU A 135 9.04 -9.16 -22.38
C GLU A 135 9.04 -10.48 -21.61
N LEU A 136 10.17 -10.90 -21.04
CA LEU A 136 10.31 -12.20 -20.36
C LEU A 136 9.27 -12.37 -19.24
N GLN A 137 8.91 -11.30 -18.51
CA GLN A 137 7.89 -11.33 -17.45
C GLN A 137 6.48 -11.67 -17.97
N ASN A 138 6.23 -11.56 -19.26
CA ASN A 138 4.98 -11.94 -19.91
C ASN A 138 4.91 -13.46 -20.20
N ASN A 139 6.03 -14.18 -20.05
CA ASN A 139 6.22 -15.54 -20.51
C ASN A 139 6.73 -16.51 -19.42
N ILE A 140 7.05 -16.01 -18.23
CA ILE A 140 7.36 -16.85 -17.06
C ILE A 140 6.12 -16.92 -16.17
N TYR A 141 5.72 -18.15 -15.86
CA TYR A 141 4.61 -18.45 -14.94
C TYR A 141 5.16 -18.96 -13.62
N PHE A 142 4.62 -18.50 -12.50
CA PHE A 142 4.95 -18.95 -11.16
C PHE A 142 3.73 -19.52 -10.45
N THR A 143 3.98 -20.52 -9.62
CA THR A 143 3.01 -21.07 -8.66
C THR A 143 3.68 -21.21 -7.29
N PHE A 144 2.95 -20.80 -6.24
CA PHE A 144 3.35 -20.92 -4.85
C PHE A 144 2.27 -21.71 -4.10
N TRP A 145 2.69 -22.65 -3.26
CA TRP A 145 1.78 -23.46 -2.46
C TRP A 145 2.28 -23.66 -1.03
N ALA A 146 1.36 -24.04 -0.14
CA ALA A 146 1.68 -24.46 1.22
C ALA A 146 2.22 -25.88 1.17
N ASP A 147 3.53 -26.02 1.24
CA ASP A 147 4.28 -27.25 1.10
C ASP A 147 4.47 -27.95 2.46
N ASP A 148 4.67 -29.24 2.48
CA ASP A 148 5.01 -30.00 3.70
C ASP A 148 6.52 -30.16 3.90
N GLY A 149 7.34 -29.71 2.94
CA GLY A 149 8.78 -29.58 3.05
C GLY A 149 9.58 -30.49 2.09
N ASP A 150 8.93 -31.23 1.22
CA ASP A 150 9.62 -32.12 0.27
C ASP A 150 9.82 -31.50 -1.12
N ASN A 151 9.28 -30.29 -1.34
CA ASN A 151 9.39 -29.57 -2.61
C ASN A 151 8.68 -30.24 -3.79
N VAL A 152 7.57 -30.89 -3.54
CA VAL A 152 6.75 -31.56 -4.55
C VAL A 152 5.31 -31.12 -4.38
N TYR A 153 4.67 -30.65 -5.45
CA TYR A 153 3.25 -30.28 -5.32
C TYR A 153 2.38 -31.53 -5.30
N GLU A 154 1.70 -31.76 -4.19
CA GLU A 154 0.94 -32.97 -3.89
C GLU A 154 -0.56 -32.75 -3.81
N THR A 155 -1.32 -33.85 -3.98
CA THR A 155 -2.78 -33.79 -3.83
C THR A 155 -3.18 -33.38 -2.41
N GLY A 156 -3.92 -32.29 -2.29
CA GLY A 156 -4.39 -31.75 -1.01
C GLY A 156 -3.62 -30.54 -0.52
N GLU A 157 -2.48 -30.25 -1.10
CA GLU A 157 -1.75 -29.01 -0.82
C GLU A 157 -2.42 -27.80 -1.46
N LYS A 158 -2.33 -26.66 -0.79
CA LYS A 158 -3.04 -25.44 -1.19
C LYS A 158 -2.14 -24.51 -1.99
N ILE A 159 -2.44 -24.31 -3.27
CA ILE A 159 -1.89 -23.19 -4.03
C ILE A 159 -2.49 -21.90 -3.46
N PHE A 160 -1.65 -20.96 -3.06
CA PHE A 160 -2.09 -19.67 -2.53
C PHE A 160 -1.75 -18.49 -3.46
N LYS A 161 -0.86 -18.67 -4.44
CA LYS A 161 -0.55 -17.67 -5.46
C LYS A 161 -0.08 -18.32 -6.74
N GLN A 162 -0.58 -17.87 -7.88
CA GLN A 162 -0.09 -18.29 -9.18
C GLN A 162 -0.39 -17.24 -10.26
N GLY A 163 0.40 -17.23 -11.32
CA GLY A 163 0.20 -16.34 -12.47
C GLY A 163 1.48 -16.01 -13.20
N LEU A 164 1.35 -15.22 -14.26
CA LEU A 164 2.50 -14.65 -14.96
C LEU A 164 3.23 -13.67 -14.06
N VAL A 165 4.54 -13.61 -14.18
CA VAL A 165 5.39 -12.67 -13.41
C VAL A 165 4.87 -11.25 -13.46
N LYS A 166 4.53 -10.74 -14.64
CA LYS A 166 3.98 -9.38 -14.81
C LYS A 166 2.73 -9.09 -13.95
N ASP A 167 1.94 -10.11 -13.67
CA ASP A 167 0.65 -9.96 -12.99
C ASP A 167 0.80 -10.11 -11.47
N ILE A 168 1.71 -10.99 -11.03
CA ILE A 168 1.83 -11.34 -9.61
C ILE A 168 3.02 -10.71 -8.88
N TRP A 169 4.07 -10.23 -9.59
CA TRP A 169 5.24 -9.59 -8.97
C TRP A 169 5.14 -8.06 -8.99
N ASN A 170 4.03 -7.55 -8.51
CA ASN A 170 3.68 -6.14 -8.52
C ASN A 170 3.99 -5.40 -7.21
N GLY A 171 4.67 -6.06 -6.26
CA GLY A 171 5.02 -5.51 -4.96
C GLY A 171 3.88 -5.55 -3.92
N ALA A 172 2.69 -6.04 -4.29
CA ALA A 172 1.62 -6.24 -3.32
C ALA A 172 1.98 -7.34 -2.32
N ASN A 173 1.64 -7.14 -1.05
CA ASN A 173 1.86 -8.16 -0.03
C ASN A 173 0.85 -9.31 -0.17
N TRP A 174 1.34 -10.52 -0.01
CA TRP A 174 0.54 -11.73 0.07
C TRP A 174 0.46 -12.18 1.53
N ALA A 175 -0.73 -12.47 2.01
CA ALA A 175 -0.90 -13.04 3.33
C ALA A 175 -0.44 -14.49 3.34
N LEU A 176 0.61 -14.77 4.09
CA LEU A 176 1.00 -16.14 4.43
C LEU A 176 0.26 -16.58 5.68
N ALA A 177 0.19 -15.71 6.69
CA ALA A 177 -0.66 -15.84 7.85
C ALA A 177 -1.00 -14.45 8.37
N ASP A 178 -2.28 -14.08 8.43
CA ASP A 178 -2.77 -12.85 9.02
C ASP A 178 -4.08 -13.09 9.79
N SER A 179 -4.78 -12.04 10.21
CA SER A 179 -6.02 -12.20 10.98
C SER A 179 -7.15 -12.89 10.21
N HIS A 180 -7.08 -12.94 8.88
CA HIS A 180 -8.12 -13.49 8.03
C HIS A 180 -7.76 -14.87 7.47
N THR A 181 -6.48 -15.12 7.20
CA THR A 181 -6.05 -16.35 6.54
C THR A 181 -4.73 -16.87 7.09
N ASN A 182 -4.53 -18.17 6.95
CA ASN A 182 -3.25 -18.84 7.10
C ASN A 182 -3.20 -19.91 6.01
N VAL A 183 -2.21 -19.80 5.12
CA VAL A 183 -2.16 -20.65 3.92
C VAL A 183 -1.98 -22.13 4.25
N TRP A 184 -1.37 -22.47 5.41
CA TRP A 184 -1.17 -23.84 5.88
C TRP A 184 -2.32 -24.37 6.74
N ASP A 185 -2.77 -23.58 7.71
CA ASP A 185 -3.71 -24.01 8.76
C ASP A 185 -5.12 -23.44 8.56
N GLY A 186 -5.35 -22.63 7.51
CA GLY A 186 -6.61 -21.98 7.21
C GLY A 186 -6.82 -20.68 8.02
N SER A 187 -6.39 -20.62 9.27
CA SER A 187 -6.54 -19.44 10.14
C SER A 187 -5.50 -19.43 11.25
N GLY A 188 -5.33 -18.25 11.88
CA GLY A 188 -4.43 -18.05 13.02
C GLY A 188 -2.97 -17.79 12.63
N PRO A 189 -2.16 -17.34 13.59
CA PRO A 189 -0.76 -16.97 13.36
C PRO A 189 0.13 -18.20 13.17
N LEU A 190 1.30 -17.99 12.57
CA LEU A 190 2.39 -18.95 12.64
C LEU A 190 2.80 -19.13 14.10
N LEU A 191 2.93 -20.37 14.53
CA LEU A 191 3.34 -20.66 15.89
C LEU A 191 4.85 -20.43 16.05
N GLY A 192 5.23 -19.85 17.17
CA GLY A 192 6.65 -19.68 17.52
C GLY A 192 7.35 -21.03 17.65
N ASN A 193 8.61 -21.08 17.25
CA ASN A 193 9.45 -22.29 17.24
C ASN A 193 8.92 -23.39 16.29
N THR A 194 8.22 -23.01 15.22
CA THR A 194 7.81 -23.93 14.16
C THR A 194 8.40 -23.50 12.82
N THR A 195 8.53 -24.48 11.92
CA THR A 195 8.91 -24.26 10.52
C THR A 195 7.69 -24.44 9.64
N ARG A 196 7.52 -23.55 8.68
CA ARG A 196 6.54 -23.66 7.60
C ARG A 196 7.26 -23.61 6.26
N TYR A 197 6.74 -24.34 5.30
CA TYR A 197 7.37 -24.47 3.99
C TYR A 197 6.48 -23.88 2.91
N ILE A 198 7.10 -23.15 1.99
CA ILE A 198 6.49 -22.65 0.76
C ILE A 198 7.16 -23.38 -0.39
N GLY A 199 6.40 -24.13 -1.15
CA GLY A 199 6.82 -24.60 -2.45
C GLY A 199 6.65 -23.47 -3.47
N LYS A 200 7.64 -23.31 -4.35
CA LYS A 200 7.65 -22.35 -5.44
C LYS A 200 8.09 -23.06 -6.73
N ALA A 201 7.23 -23.10 -7.73
CA ALA A 201 7.57 -23.61 -9.05
C ALA A 201 7.47 -22.50 -10.10
N TRP A 202 8.35 -22.53 -11.08
CA TRP A 202 8.26 -21.66 -12.25
C TRP A 202 8.38 -22.44 -13.57
N CYS A 203 7.82 -21.88 -14.62
CA CYS A 203 7.82 -22.43 -15.96
C CYS A 203 8.04 -21.31 -16.96
N PHE A 204 9.02 -21.44 -17.84
CA PHE A 204 9.14 -20.57 -18.99
C PHE A 204 8.15 -21.03 -20.07
N GLY A 205 6.92 -20.57 -19.95
CA GLY A 205 5.80 -20.96 -20.78
C GLY A 205 4.48 -21.06 -20.03
N THR A 206 3.67 -22.02 -20.44
CA THR A 206 2.40 -22.33 -19.80
C THR A 206 2.61 -23.43 -18.77
N GLN A 207 2.29 -23.14 -17.52
CA GLN A 207 2.33 -24.10 -16.42
C GLN A 207 0.91 -24.60 -16.12
N ALA A 208 0.80 -25.89 -15.79
CA ALA A 208 -0.43 -26.48 -15.29
C ALA A 208 -0.14 -27.41 -14.10
N PRO A 209 -0.96 -27.36 -13.03
CA PRO A 209 -0.87 -28.29 -11.92
C PRO A 209 -1.07 -29.74 -12.39
N ALA A 210 -0.20 -30.62 -11.92
CA ALA A 210 -0.25 -32.09 -12.14
C ALA A 210 0.16 -32.77 -10.83
N PRO A 211 -0.61 -32.56 -9.72
CA PRO A 211 -0.19 -32.99 -8.40
C PRO A 211 0.06 -34.47 -8.32
N VAL A 212 1.15 -34.85 -7.66
CA VAL A 212 1.42 -36.24 -7.37
C VAL A 212 0.61 -36.73 -6.14
N ASN A 213 0.55 -38.02 -5.91
CA ASN A 213 -0.12 -38.51 -4.72
C ASN A 213 0.64 -38.11 -3.46
N GLN A 214 -0.09 -37.66 -2.45
CA GLN A 214 0.47 -37.33 -1.13
C GLN A 214 1.08 -38.59 -0.51
N ASP A 215 2.33 -38.53 -0.05
CA ASP A 215 3.02 -39.67 0.60
C ASP A 215 2.92 -39.63 2.13
N GLY A 216 2.42 -38.52 2.71
CA GLY A 216 2.24 -38.31 4.14
C GLY A 216 3.52 -37.97 4.89
N HIS A 217 4.55 -37.60 4.18
CA HIS A 217 5.86 -37.25 4.71
C HIS A 217 6.33 -35.94 4.13
N GLY A 218 6.87 -35.05 4.97
CA GLY A 218 7.72 -33.99 4.51
C GLY A 218 9.07 -34.52 4.02
N LYS A 219 10.05 -33.67 3.85
CA LYS A 219 11.35 -34.04 3.29
C LYS A 219 12.01 -35.22 4.02
N THR A 220 12.23 -36.32 3.30
CA THR A 220 12.94 -37.52 3.78
C THR A 220 14.33 -37.67 3.17
N GLY A 221 14.71 -36.86 2.18
CA GLY A 221 15.94 -37.00 1.38
C GLY A 221 15.81 -37.94 0.20
N THR A 222 14.68 -38.65 0.05
CA THR A 222 14.40 -39.58 -1.04
C THR A 222 13.07 -39.33 -1.73
N ASN A 223 12.30 -38.35 -1.33
CA ASN A 223 10.96 -38.00 -1.82
C ASN A 223 10.85 -36.63 -2.50
N GLY A 224 11.96 -35.95 -2.75
CA GLY A 224 11.97 -34.67 -3.43
C GLY A 224 11.73 -34.73 -4.95
N PRO A 225 11.75 -33.59 -5.64
CA PRO A 225 11.31 -33.44 -7.04
C PRO A 225 12.16 -34.24 -8.05
N LEU A 226 13.41 -34.53 -7.72
CA LEU A 226 14.27 -35.39 -8.57
C LEU A 226 13.80 -36.85 -8.61
N VAL A 227 13.01 -37.30 -7.63
CA VAL A 227 12.52 -38.67 -7.51
C VAL A 227 11.04 -38.78 -7.89
N ARG A 228 10.23 -37.84 -7.43
CA ARG A 228 8.77 -37.87 -7.55
C ARG A 228 8.22 -36.99 -8.67
N GLY A 229 9.06 -36.10 -9.23
CA GLY A 229 8.63 -35.04 -10.13
C GLY A 229 8.15 -33.80 -9.36
N THR A 230 7.86 -32.76 -10.09
CA THR A 230 7.56 -31.42 -9.53
C THR A 230 6.10 -31.25 -9.10
N GLY A 231 5.20 -32.06 -9.59
CA GLY A 231 3.76 -31.87 -9.46
C GLY A 231 3.19 -30.79 -10.41
N PHE A 232 3.99 -30.35 -11.39
CA PHE A 232 3.58 -29.42 -12.43
C PHE A 232 4.05 -29.86 -13.81
N SER A 233 3.30 -29.50 -14.84
CA SER A 233 3.73 -29.62 -16.23
C SER A 233 4.05 -28.23 -16.79
N CYS A 234 5.06 -28.16 -17.67
CA CYS A 234 5.48 -26.92 -18.33
C CYS A 234 5.51 -27.10 -19.84
N THR A 235 4.99 -26.16 -20.60
CA THR A 235 5.01 -26.19 -22.06
C THR A 235 5.50 -24.84 -22.58
N GLY A 236 6.67 -24.83 -23.19
CA GLY A 236 7.27 -23.64 -23.85
C GLY A 236 6.84 -23.43 -25.31
N SER A 237 5.95 -24.31 -25.83
CA SER A 237 5.49 -24.20 -27.22
C SER A 237 4.66 -22.94 -27.41
N GLY A 238 4.98 -22.16 -28.46
CA GLY A 238 4.29 -20.91 -28.78
C GLY A 238 5.00 -19.65 -28.28
N ILE A 239 6.08 -19.78 -27.51
CA ILE A 239 6.95 -18.65 -27.19
C ILE A 239 7.86 -18.40 -28.39
N GLY A 240 7.76 -17.17 -28.93
CA GLY A 240 8.57 -16.71 -30.08
C GLY A 240 9.88 -16.06 -29.62
N ASN A 241 10.56 -15.45 -30.57
CA ASN A 241 11.85 -14.78 -30.36
C ASN A 241 11.72 -13.44 -29.62
N ILE A 242 10.51 -12.97 -29.32
CA ILE A 242 10.25 -11.68 -28.65
C ILE A 242 10.85 -11.56 -27.25
N VAL A 243 11.27 -12.65 -26.66
CA VAL A 243 11.85 -12.72 -25.29
C VAL A 243 13.31 -13.15 -25.30
N GLN A 244 13.93 -13.14 -26.46
CA GLN A 244 15.31 -13.60 -26.61
C GLN A 244 16.25 -12.55 -26.02
N SER A 245 17.19 -12.96 -25.20
CA SER A 245 18.09 -12.12 -24.40
C SER A 245 17.49 -11.30 -23.24
N ASP A 246 16.21 -11.30 -23.07
CA ASP A 246 15.52 -10.61 -22.00
C ASP A 246 15.89 -11.09 -20.59
N GLY A 247 15.68 -10.19 -19.64
CA GLY A 247 15.89 -10.50 -18.23
C GLY A 247 14.76 -10.00 -17.32
N ILE A 248 14.72 -10.53 -16.12
CA ILE A 248 13.86 -10.06 -15.03
C ILE A 248 14.72 -9.88 -13.78
N LYS A 249 14.59 -8.75 -13.12
CA LYS A 249 15.13 -8.53 -11.77
C LYS A 249 13.98 -8.22 -10.84
N ALA A 250 14.02 -8.82 -9.64
CA ALA A 250 13.00 -8.59 -8.64
C ALA A 250 13.55 -8.71 -7.23
N ASP A 251 12.91 -8.01 -6.30
CA ASP A 251 13.15 -8.13 -4.88
C ASP A 251 12.09 -9.02 -4.24
N VAL A 252 12.52 -9.89 -3.34
CA VAL A 252 11.65 -10.75 -2.53
C VAL A 252 11.75 -10.31 -1.08
N THR A 253 10.61 -10.01 -0.48
CA THR A 253 10.52 -9.56 0.91
C THR A 253 9.62 -10.48 1.72
N PHE A 254 10.10 -10.88 2.89
CA PHE A 254 9.29 -11.50 3.93
C PHE A 254 9.23 -10.58 5.13
N SER A 255 8.05 -10.41 5.71
CA SER A 255 7.85 -9.64 6.92
C SER A 255 7.04 -10.44 7.93
N VAL A 256 7.41 -10.32 9.20
CA VAL A 256 6.69 -10.94 10.32
C VAL A 256 6.38 -9.91 11.39
N VAL A 257 5.19 -10.04 11.99
CA VAL A 257 4.72 -9.17 13.07
C VAL A 257 4.21 -10.04 14.20
N GLN A 258 4.56 -9.72 15.45
CA GLN A 258 4.05 -10.44 16.60
C GLN A 258 2.53 -10.45 16.65
N SER A 259 1.91 -11.61 16.79
CA SER A 259 0.46 -11.74 16.79
C SER A 259 -0.18 -11.33 18.12
N ARG A 260 0.57 -11.44 19.24
CA ARG A 260 0.07 -11.05 20.56
C ARG A 260 -0.21 -9.54 20.61
N SER A 261 -1.41 -9.18 21.02
CA SER A 261 -1.93 -7.81 21.05
C SER A 261 -2.08 -7.17 19.65
N ASN A 262 -2.07 -7.96 18.59
CA ASN A 262 -2.20 -7.55 17.21
C ASN A 262 -3.17 -8.46 16.44
N ASN A 263 -4.31 -8.78 17.03
CA ASN A 263 -5.25 -9.78 16.53
C ASN A 263 -5.96 -9.38 15.22
N GLY A 264 -5.92 -8.10 14.85
CA GLY A 264 -6.50 -7.58 13.61
C GLY A 264 -5.47 -7.28 12.52
N PHE A 265 -4.24 -7.79 12.64
CA PHE A 265 -3.22 -7.55 11.63
C PHE A 265 -3.60 -8.20 10.30
N VAL A 266 -3.51 -7.41 9.24
CA VAL A 266 -3.74 -7.85 7.85
C VAL A 266 -2.49 -7.49 7.05
N CYS A 267 -2.04 -8.40 6.19
CA CYS A 267 -1.02 -8.08 5.22
C CYS A 267 -1.58 -7.05 4.24
N ALA A 268 -1.09 -5.81 4.30
CA ALA A 268 -1.54 -4.78 3.38
C ALA A 268 -1.30 -5.24 1.93
N GLY A 269 -2.38 -5.51 1.19
CA GLY A 269 -2.30 -6.02 -0.18
C GLY A 269 -3.15 -7.25 -0.48
N GLY A 270 -3.79 -7.88 0.53
CA GLY A 270 -4.83 -8.92 0.35
C GLY A 270 -4.37 -10.26 -0.25
N ASP A 271 -5.13 -11.31 0.04
CA ASP A 271 -5.09 -12.62 -0.60
C ASP A 271 -5.45 -12.50 -2.11
N PRO A 272 -4.72 -13.15 -3.03
CA PRO A 272 -5.09 -13.18 -4.45
C PRO A 272 -6.38 -13.95 -4.77
N HIS A 273 -6.94 -14.68 -3.82
CA HIS A 273 -8.31 -15.23 -3.94
C HIS A 273 -9.39 -14.30 -3.42
N ASP A 274 -9.04 -13.32 -2.58
CA ASP A 274 -9.85 -12.14 -2.47
C ASP A 274 -9.56 -11.28 -3.70
N PRO A 275 -10.56 -10.81 -4.44
CA PRO A 275 -10.36 -9.75 -5.41
C PRO A 275 -9.57 -8.65 -4.69
N PRO A 276 -8.58 -8.00 -5.32
CA PRO A 276 -7.75 -6.98 -4.67
C PRO A 276 -8.69 -6.11 -3.85
N PRO A 277 -8.39 -5.83 -2.57
CA PRO A 277 -9.35 -5.20 -1.68
C PRO A 277 -9.98 -4.08 -2.46
N HIS A 278 -11.28 -4.20 -2.71
CA HIS A 278 -11.94 -3.30 -3.65
C HIS A 278 -11.99 -1.97 -2.95
N ILE A 279 -10.94 -1.16 -3.15
CA ILE A 279 -10.92 0.21 -2.65
C ILE A 279 -12.06 0.91 -3.36
N SER A 280 -13.14 1.05 -2.65
CA SER A 280 -14.32 1.76 -3.14
C SER A 280 -14.19 3.22 -2.77
N THR A 281 -14.38 4.08 -3.73
CA THR A 281 -14.59 5.49 -3.46
C THR A 281 -16.00 5.68 -2.93
N LEU A 282 -16.10 6.01 -1.64
CA LEU A 282 -17.37 6.20 -0.93
C LEU A 282 -17.88 7.63 -1.08
N PHE A 283 -16.96 8.57 -1.26
CA PHE A 283 -17.24 9.96 -1.58
C PHE A 283 -16.05 10.55 -2.33
N SER A 284 -16.31 11.37 -3.35
CA SER A 284 -15.28 12.18 -3.99
C SER A 284 -15.84 13.48 -4.51
N ASP A 285 -15.05 14.53 -4.41
CA ASP A 285 -15.28 15.80 -5.04
C ASP A 285 -13.96 16.49 -5.40
N ASN A 286 -13.83 16.88 -6.65
CA ASN A 286 -12.73 17.66 -7.17
C ASN A 286 -13.19 19.07 -7.58
N PHE A 287 -14.38 19.48 -7.16
CA PHE A 287 -15.02 20.76 -7.41
C PHE A 287 -15.05 21.20 -8.88
N ASN A 288 -14.80 20.29 -9.83
CA ASN A 288 -14.77 20.58 -11.27
C ASN A 288 -16.15 20.77 -11.91
N THR A 289 -17.24 20.43 -11.20
CA THR A 289 -18.61 20.47 -11.71
C THR A 289 -19.40 21.71 -11.28
N CYS A 290 -18.75 22.69 -10.66
CA CYS A 290 -19.41 23.97 -10.38
C CYS A 290 -19.90 24.59 -11.68
N SER A 291 -21.22 24.61 -11.90
CA SER A 291 -21.79 25.18 -13.12
C SER A 291 -21.69 26.70 -13.11
N ARG A 292 -21.32 27.25 -14.27
CA ARG A 292 -21.17 28.66 -14.56
C ARG A 292 -22.55 29.30 -14.74
N ASN A 293 -23.38 29.41 -13.76
CA ASN A 293 -24.57 30.22 -13.92
C ASN A 293 -24.64 31.24 -12.81
N GLU A 294 -24.19 32.44 -13.21
CA GLU A 294 -24.60 33.73 -12.68
C GLU A 294 -24.06 34.16 -11.33
N GLU A 295 -23.67 35.43 -11.28
CA GLU A 295 -23.20 36.22 -10.17
C GLU A 295 -24.03 36.18 -8.87
N ASN A 296 -25.05 35.32 -8.80
CA ASN A 296 -25.99 35.22 -7.70
C ASN A 296 -26.44 33.77 -7.32
N ASP A 297 -25.89 32.72 -7.91
CA ASP A 297 -26.36 31.38 -7.56
C ASP A 297 -25.50 30.75 -6.47
N ARG A 298 -25.97 30.88 -5.26
CA ARG A 298 -25.35 30.64 -3.96
C ARG A 298 -25.42 29.20 -3.51
N ASN A 299 -25.81 28.23 -4.39
CA ASN A 299 -26.13 26.88 -3.99
C ASN A 299 -25.94 25.83 -5.12
N SER A 300 -25.01 25.99 -6.03
CA SER A 300 -24.92 25.10 -7.20
C SER A 300 -24.12 23.81 -6.98
N ASP A 301 -23.46 23.60 -5.86
CA ASP A 301 -22.90 22.31 -5.53
C ASP A 301 -23.79 21.56 -4.55
N SER A 302 -24.65 20.68 -5.09
CA SER A 302 -25.60 19.87 -4.32
C SER A 302 -24.92 18.82 -3.39
N LYS A 303 -23.59 18.72 -3.45
CA LYS A 303 -22.84 17.75 -2.65
C LYS A 303 -22.45 18.25 -1.26
N TRP A 304 -22.42 19.58 -1.02
CA TRP A 304 -21.98 20.14 0.25
C TRP A 304 -23.06 20.96 0.93
N SER A 305 -23.17 20.79 2.25
CA SER A 305 -23.96 21.72 3.08
C SER A 305 -23.06 22.81 3.61
N HIS A 306 -23.47 24.06 3.42
CA HIS A 306 -22.75 25.25 3.88
C HIS A 306 -23.42 25.83 5.13
N TYR A 307 -22.62 26.25 6.10
CA TYR A 307 -23.03 26.92 7.31
C TYR A 307 -22.06 28.06 7.61
N GLY A 308 -22.56 29.31 7.66
CA GLY A 308 -21.77 30.51 7.98
C GLY A 308 -22.59 31.53 8.72
N GLU A 309 -21.93 32.43 9.48
CA GLU A 309 -22.55 33.53 10.20
C GLU A 309 -22.67 34.79 9.35
N GLY A 310 -22.16 34.77 8.12
CA GLY A 310 -22.14 35.87 7.15
C GLY A 310 -23.22 35.79 6.09
N SER A 311 -23.22 36.80 5.20
CA SER A 311 -24.08 36.75 4.00
C SER A 311 -23.64 35.60 3.09
N SER A 312 -24.60 35.01 2.41
CA SER A 312 -24.48 33.83 1.57
C SER A 312 -23.48 33.88 0.38
N SER A 313 -22.53 34.78 0.40
CA SER A 313 -21.49 35.00 -0.60
C SER A 313 -20.11 34.42 -0.22
N ASP A 314 -20.01 33.73 0.91
CA ASP A 314 -18.72 33.39 1.53
C ASP A 314 -18.22 31.99 1.22
N TYR A 315 -19.05 31.18 0.56
CA TYR A 315 -18.62 29.94 -0.11
C TYR A 315 -18.74 30.12 -1.62
N GLN A 316 -17.65 29.99 -2.29
CA GLN A 316 -17.58 30.11 -3.76
C GLN A 316 -16.87 28.90 -4.34
N CYS A 317 -17.48 28.27 -5.34
CA CYS A 317 -16.73 27.52 -6.32
C CYS A 317 -15.98 28.52 -7.20
N SER A 318 -14.71 28.76 -6.92
CA SER A 318 -13.95 29.76 -7.62
C SER A 318 -13.20 29.18 -8.82
N PHE A 319 -13.25 29.92 -9.93
CA PHE A 319 -12.29 29.77 -11.00
C PHE A 319 -11.03 30.56 -10.61
N SER A 320 -9.95 29.91 -10.17
CA SER A 320 -8.68 30.63 -10.08
C SER A 320 -8.04 30.68 -11.45
N SER A 321 -8.23 31.79 -12.16
CA SER A 321 -7.24 32.22 -13.13
C SER A 321 -6.02 32.68 -12.35
N TRP A 322 -4.99 31.89 -12.29
CA TRP A 322 -3.68 32.32 -11.81
C TRP A 322 -3.03 33.16 -12.93
N HIS A 323 -3.23 34.47 -12.91
CA HIS A 323 -2.36 35.38 -13.64
C HIS A 323 -1.49 36.10 -12.64
N GLY A 324 -0.25 35.65 -12.52
CA GLY A 324 0.82 36.50 -12.03
C GLY A 324 1.08 37.57 -13.11
N GLY A 325 0.71 38.82 -12.86
CA GLY A 325 1.06 39.94 -13.71
C GLY A 325 -0.08 40.94 -13.85
N LYS A 326 0.24 42.13 -13.50
CA LYS A 326 -0.56 43.36 -13.63
C LYS A 326 -1.19 43.51 -15.00
N ASN A 327 -2.44 44.00 -15.02
CA ASN A 327 -3.16 44.58 -16.14
C ASN A 327 -3.36 43.60 -17.29
N ASP A 328 -4.56 43.03 -17.37
CA ASP A 328 -5.08 42.79 -18.69
C ASP A 328 -6.58 42.52 -18.68
N ASP A 329 -7.28 43.42 -19.40
CA ASP A 329 -8.56 43.19 -20.04
C ASP A 329 -8.41 42.08 -21.13
N ASP A 330 -8.23 40.86 -20.77
CA ASP A 330 -8.25 39.77 -21.74
C ASP A 330 -9.32 38.74 -21.41
N ASN A 331 -10.36 38.86 -22.22
CA ASN A 331 -11.47 37.93 -22.40
C ASN A 331 -11.03 36.58 -23.01
N ASP A 332 -9.99 35.92 -22.49
CA ASP A 332 -9.65 34.57 -22.95
C ASP A 332 -10.34 33.51 -22.09
N HIS A 333 -11.54 33.13 -22.54
CA HIS A 333 -12.41 32.12 -21.95
C HIS A 333 -12.08 30.67 -22.35
N THR A 334 -10.91 30.38 -22.90
CA THR A 334 -10.60 29.10 -23.54
C THR A 334 -9.78 28.12 -22.70
N ASN A 335 -9.39 28.49 -21.47
CA ASN A 335 -8.61 27.56 -20.62
C ASN A 335 -9.46 26.97 -19.49
N PRO A 336 -9.84 25.68 -19.54
CA PRO A 336 -10.70 25.04 -18.55
C PRO A 336 -9.93 24.51 -17.32
N GLN A 337 -8.90 25.22 -16.85
CA GLN A 337 -8.07 24.71 -15.77
C GLN A 337 -8.40 25.34 -14.41
N CYS A 338 -8.58 24.45 -13.43
CA CYS A 338 -8.61 24.64 -11.98
C CYS A 338 -9.90 25.20 -11.39
N ARG A 339 -10.81 24.32 -11.09
CA ARG A 339 -11.93 24.54 -10.18
C ARG A 339 -11.49 24.07 -8.81
N ILE A 340 -11.70 24.86 -7.78
CA ILE A 340 -11.22 24.63 -6.40
C ILE A 340 -12.33 25.05 -5.44
N GLY A 341 -12.63 24.23 -4.44
CA GLY A 341 -13.49 24.65 -3.34
C GLY A 341 -12.80 25.74 -2.52
N MET A 342 -13.42 26.90 -2.39
CA MET A 342 -12.88 28.03 -1.64
C MET A 342 -13.81 28.44 -0.51
N LEU A 343 -13.29 28.46 0.72
CA LEU A 343 -13.91 29.08 1.89
C LEU A 343 -13.34 30.48 2.05
N VAL A 344 -14.20 31.47 2.22
CA VAL A 344 -13.79 32.86 2.46
C VAL A 344 -14.43 33.35 3.77
N ALA A 345 -13.60 33.61 4.76
CA ALA A 345 -14.07 34.33 5.95
C ALA A 345 -14.28 35.77 5.59
N SER A 346 -15.49 36.13 5.13
CA SER A 346 -15.81 37.53 4.79
C SER A 346 -16.22 38.31 6.02
N ASN A 347 -15.59 39.45 6.24
CA ASN A 347 -15.98 40.36 7.28
C ASN A 347 -16.34 41.74 6.68
N LYS A 348 -17.53 42.25 6.97
CA LYS A 348 -17.93 43.62 6.69
C LYS A 348 -17.79 44.55 7.89
N GLU A 349 -17.55 44.03 9.10
CA GLU A 349 -17.38 44.79 10.31
C GLU A 349 -16.12 44.40 11.07
N HIS A 350 -15.28 45.35 11.38
CA HIS A 350 -14.01 45.16 12.06
C HIS A 350 -14.19 44.54 13.45
N GLY A 351 -13.60 43.39 13.72
CA GLY A 351 -13.28 42.91 15.07
C GLY A 351 -13.94 41.62 15.55
N GLU A 352 -14.76 40.94 14.75
CA GLU A 352 -15.37 39.63 15.12
C GLU A 352 -14.81 38.48 14.32
N ASN A 353 -14.68 37.33 14.97
CA ASN A 353 -14.26 36.10 14.30
C ASN A 353 -15.42 35.53 13.47
N HIS A 354 -15.25 35.43 12.16
CA HIS A 354 -16.20 34.77 11.27
C HIS A 354 -15.86 33.32 11.07
N LYS A 355 -16.90 32.51 11.04
CA LYS A 355 -16.78 31.08 10.89
C LYS A 355 -17.54 30.63 9.64
N GLU A 356 -16.84 30.01 8.70
CA GLU A 356 -17.40 29.39 7.52
C GLU A 356 -17.14 27.88 7.54
N THR A 357 -18.15 27.09 7.23
CA THR A 357 -18.07 25.63 7.32
C THR A 357 -18.74 24.99 6.12
N ILE A 358 -18.07 24.04 5.50
CA ILE A 358 -18.66 23.09 4.54
C ILE A 358 -18.66 21.69 5.11
N ILE A 359 -19.72 20.94 4.85
CA ILE A 359 -19.94 19.59 5.38
C ILE A 359 -20.38 18.68 4.25
N THR A 360 -19.79 17.48 4.14
CA THR A 360 -20.24 16.45 3.21
C THR A 360 -21.65 15.97 3.52
N PRO A 361 -22.37 15.40 2.57
CA PRO A 361 -23.52 14.57 2.88
C PRO A 361 -23.13 13.40 3.78
N ALA A 362 -24.09 12.64 4.23
CA ALA A 362 -23.83 11.41 4.96
C ALA A 362 -23.13 10.40 4.04
N ILE A 363 -21.95 9.95 4.43
CA ILE A 363 -21.16 8.94 3.74
C ILE A 363 -21.47 7.60 4.41
N ASN A 364 -21.94 6.65 3.62
CA ASN A 364 -22.25 5.30 4.12
C ASN A 364 -20.98 4.42 4.00
N THR A 365 -20.44 4.01 5.14
CA THR A 365 -19.29 3.09 5.25
C THR A 365 -19.73 1.70 5.76
N ALA A 366 -21.03 1.38 5.75
CA ALA A 366 -21.52 0.07 6.17
C ALA A 366 -20.97 -1.04 5.26
N GLY A 367 -20.35 -2.06 5.85
CA GLY A 367 -19.65 -3.11 5.12
C GLY A 367 -18.26 -2.76 4.66
N TYR A 368 -17.75 -1.58 4.99
CA TYR A 368 -16.37 -1.14 4.67
C TYR A 368 -15.54 -0.98 5.94
N HIS A 369 -14.25 -1.28 5.81
CA HIS A 369 -13.21 -1.03 6.82
C HIS A 369 -12.04 -0.27 6.18
N ASP A 370 -11.02 0.08 6.97
CA ASP A 370 -9.86 0.86 6.53
C ASP A 370 -10.25 2.17 5.82
N ILE A 371 -11.20 2.87 6.44
CA ILE A 371 -11.70 4.13 5.90
C ILE A 371 -10.59 5.18 5.92
N THR A 372 -10.32 5.77 4.76
CA THR A 372 -9.34 6.85 4.62
C THR A 372 -9.95 8.10 4.02
N LEU A 373 -9.44 9.26 4.43
CA LEU A 373 -9.77 10.57 3.88
C LEU A 373 -8.51 11.17 3.26
N ALA A 374 -8.57 11.54 1.99
CA ALA A 374 -7.54 12.31 1.30
C ALA A 374 -8.11 13.62 0.78
N TYR A 375 -7.32 14.69 0.80
CA TYR A 375 -7.66 15.99 0.22
C TYR A 375 -6.42 16.86 0.02
N ASP A 376 -6.53 17.85 -0.85
CA ASP A 376 -5.57 18.92 -1.01
C ASP A 376 -6.11 20.17 -0.33
N ARG A 377 -5.24 20.91 0.36
CA ARG A 377 -5.62 22.17 1.00
C ARG A 377 -4.53 23.23 0.94
N LYS A 378 -4.95 24.49 0.94
CA LYS A 378 -4.12 25.68 1.04
C LYS A 378 -4.84 26.71 1.90
N THR A 379 -4.10 27.54 2.65
CA THR A 379 -4.64 28.72 3.35
C THR A 379 -3.86 29.96 2.95
N ASP A 380 -4.57 31.02 2.59
CA ASP A 380 -3.99 32.32 2.25
C ASP A 380 -4.40 33.38 3.30
N ASP A 381 -3.42 34.08 3.82
CA ASP A 381 -3.59 35.29 4.62
C ASP A 381 -2.98 36.45 3.83
N THR A 382 -3.83 37.26 3.21
CA THR A 382 -3.40 38.40 2.35
C THR A 382 -3.33 39.72 3.06
N ASP A 383 -3.36 39.72 4.39
CA ASP A 383 -3.25 40.94 5.17
C ASP A 383 -1.88 41.60 5.04
N SER A 384 -1.86 42.86 4.65
CA SER A 384 -0.65 43.68 4.59
C SER A 384 -0.89 45.02 5.33
N PRO A 385 -0.22 45.30 6.46
CA PRO A 385 0.76 44.46 7.14
C PRO A 385 0.12 43.31 7.92
N PRO A 386 0.88 42.24 8.24
CA PRO A 386 0.34 41.11 8.97
C PRO A 386 -0.29 41.56 10.28
N ASN A 387 -1.57 41.25 10.47
CA ASN A 387 -2.31 41.65 11.66
C ASN A 387 -1.82 40.80 12.87
N PRO A 388 -1.23 41.41 13.90
CA PRO A 388 -0.74 40.67 15.05
C PRO A 388 -1.85 40.11 15.96
N LEU A 389 -3.14 40.30 15.62
CA LEU A 389 -4.28 39.97 16.48
C LEU A 389 -5.06 38.70 16.11
N GLY A 390 -4.70 37.97 15.06
CA GLY A 390 -5.37 36.70 14.80
C GLY A 390 -5.06 36.09 13.45
N SER A 391 -4.26 35.04 13.45
CA SER A 391 -4.10 34.18 12.31
C SER A 391 -5.38 33.40 12.08
N GLN A 392 -5.83 33.33 10.83
CA GLN A 392 -6.89 32.41 10.41
C GLN A 392 -6.60 30.98 10.82
N THR A 393 -7.65 30.22 11.02
CA THR A 393 -7.54 28.82 11.37
C THR A 393 -8.47 27.99 10.50
N LEU A 394 -7.90 27.02 9.77
CA LEU A 394 -8.65 25.96 9.09
C LEU A 394 -8.63 24.73 9.98
N THR A 395 -9.81 24.23 10.35
CA THR A 395 -9.96 22.98 11.09
C THR A 395 -10.66 21.94 10.21
N VAL A 396 -10.10 20.73 10.15
CA VAL A 396 -10.69 19.58 9.45
C VAL A 396 -11.09 18.54 10.46
N GLU A 397 -12.33 18.07 10.38
CA GLU A 397 -12.91 17.17 11.34
C GLU A 397 -13.80 16.12 10.67
N TYR A 398 -13.96 14.98 11.32
CA TYR A 398 -14.94 13.97 10.92
C TYR A 398 -15.90 13.64 12.06
N SER A 399 -17.06 13.12 11.67
CA SER A 399 -18.11 12.64 12.55
C SER A 399 -18.54 11.25 12.11
N VAL A 400 -18.80 10.36 13.07
CA VAL A 400 -19.33 9.01 12.80
C VAL A 400 -20.80 8.85 13.20
N ASN A 401 -21.43 9.95 13.63
CA ASN A 401 -22.82 9.98 14.15
C ASN A 401 -23.66 11.11 13.53
N GLY A 402 -23.39 11.40 12.25
CA GLY A 402 -24.19 12.34 11.47
C GLY A 402 -23.95 13.82 11.80
N GLY A 403 -22.89 14.13 12.52
CA GLY A 403 -22.55 15.50 12.93
C GLY A 403 -22.93 15.84 14.37
N SER A 404 -23.37 14.85 15.17
CA SER A 404 -23.69 15.07 16.58
C SER A 404 -22.44 15.32 17.45
N SER A 405 -21.31 14.72 17.07
CA SER A 405 -19.98 14.98 17.64
C SER A 405 -18.93 14.92 16.54
N TRP A 406 -17.82 15.63 16.77
CA TRP A 406 -16.76 15.78 15.79
C TRP A 406 -15.39 15.49 16.41
N THR A 407 -14.55 14.83 15.62
CA THR A 407 -13.15 14.52 15.96
C THR A 407 -12.24 15.32 15.01
N THR A 408 -11.33 16.08 15.58
CA THR A 408 -10.39 16.90 14.80
C THR A 408 -9.28 16.04 14.22
N LEU A 409 -9.03 16.21 12.92
CA LEU A 409 -7.94 15.57 12.19
C LEU A 409 -6.72 16.48 12.09
N GLU A 410 -6.94 17.74 11.68
CA GLU A 410 -5.88 18.77 11.68
C GLU A 410 -6.44 20.16 11.96
N THR A 411 -5.54 21.03 12.41
CA THR A 411 -5.76 22.46 12.55
C THR A 411 -4.58 23.18 11.93
N VAL A 412 -4.85 24.06 10.98
CA VAL A 412 -3.86 24.86 10.26
C VAL A 412 -4.07 26.31 10.63
N THR A 413 -3.05 26.95 11.18
CA THR A 413 -3.09 28.36 11.60
C THR A 413 -2.19 29.19 10.69
N GLY A 414 -2.70 30.30 10.18
CA GLY A 414 -1.99 31.21 9.29
C GLY A 414 -1.90 30.71 7.85
N GLU A 415 -0.93 31.22 7.10
CA GLU A 415 -0.69 30.87 5.71
C GLU A 415 -0.05 29.47 5.57
N SER A 416 -0.52 28.69 4.62
CA SER A 416 0.04 27.37 4.30
C SER A 416 -0.05 27.11 2.80
N PRO A 417 1.02 26.63 2.16
CA PRO A 417 1.00 26.27 0.75
C PRO A 417 0.09 25.06 0.47
N TRP A 418 -0.17 24.80 -0.80
CA TRP A 418 -0.84 23.57 -1.21
C TRP A 418 -0.17 22.35 -0.60
N THR A 419 -0.95 21.54 0.09
CA THR A 419 -0.49 20.36 0.80
C THR A 419 -1.52 19.27 0.68
N THR A 420 -1.12 18.10 0.16
CA THR A 420 -1.93 16.88 0.16
C THR A 420 -1.91 16.25 1.55
N LYS A 421 -3.09 15.89 2.04
CA LYS A 421 -3.30 15.24 3.33
C LYS A 421 -3.96 13.89 3.15
N ASN A 422 -3.59 12.98 4.04
CA ASN A 422 -4.13 11.62 4.08
C ASN A 422 -4.28 11.18 5.53
N PHE A 423 -5.49 10.76 5.92
CA PHE A 423 -5.83 10.37 7.29
C PHE A 423 -6.56 9.04 7.30
N SER A 424 -6.15 8.12 8.18
CA SER A 424 -6.95 6.95 8.51
C SER A 424 -8.06 7.36 9.48
N LEU A 425 -9.30 7.06 9.15
CA LEU A 425 -10.47 7.26 10.01
C LEU A 425 -10.86 5.98 10.75
N SER A 426 -10.24 4.86 10.41
CA SER A 426 -10.43 3.55 11.05
C SER A 426 -9.77 3.48 12.41
N PRO A 427 -10.30 2.67 13.34
CA PRO A 427 -11.53 1.86 13.22
C PRO A 427 -12.82 2.63 13.49
N SER A 428 -12.74 3.92 13.82
CA SER A 428 -13.91 4.70 14.30
C SER A 428 -14.98 4.88 13.23
N ALA A 429 -14.57 5.08 11.98
CA ALA A 429 -15.46 5.27 10.84
C ALA A 429 -15.85 3.98 10.13
N ASP A 430 -15.32 2.83 10.54
CA ASP A 430 -15.63 1.53 9.93
C ASP A 430 -17.08 1.13 10.21
N ASN A 431 -17.72 0.59 9.19
CA ASN A 431 -19.08 0.03 9.31
C ASN A 431 -20.11 1.01 9.91
N LYS A 432 -20.11 2.27 9.45
CA LYS A 432 -21.04 3.33 9.85
C LYS A 432 -21.94 3.74 8.68
N THR A 433 -23.16 4.17 8.98
CA THR A 433 -24.11 4.63 7.96
C THR A 433 -24.12 6.15 7.77
N ASN A 434 -23.40 6.90 8.61
CA ASN A 434 -23.57 8.35 8.68
C ASN A 434 -22.28 9.10 9.05
N VAL A 435 -21.19 8.78 8.31
CA VAL A 435 -19.92 9.50 8.42
C VAL A 435 -20.05 10.84 7.71
N LYS A 436 -19.49 11.89 8.29
CA LYS A 436 -19.41 13.21 7.66
C LYS A 436 -18.03 13.81 7.86
N ILE A 437 -17.59 14.59 6.88
CA ILE A 437 -16.36 15.38 6.93
C ILE A 437 -16.76 16.86 6.90
N ARG A 438 -16.09 17.68 7.68
CA ARG A 438 -16.26 19.14 7.61
C ARG A 438 -14.92 19.86 7.56
N PHE A 439 -14.93 20.96 6.85
CA PHE A 439 -13.87 21.95 6.80
C PHE A 439 -14.41 23.25 7.36
N THR A 440 -13.74 23.81 8.36
CA THR A 440 -14.16 25.05 9.03
C THR A 440 -13.03 26.06 8.99
N LEU A 441 -13.28 27.19 8.36
CA LEU A 441 -12.40 28.35 8.39
C LEU A 441 -12.92 29.34 9.43
N VAL A 442 -12.04 29.77 10.33
CA VAL A 442 -12.27 30.88 11.24
C VAL A 442 -11.25 31.98 10.92
N GLY A 443 -11.70 33.17 10.67
CA GLY A 443 -10.84 34.31 10.33
C GLY A 443 -11.47 35.62 10.77
N GLN A 444 -10.66 36.70 10.76
CA GLN A 444 -11.11 38.03 11.22
C GLN A 444 -11.36 39.02 10.08
N ASN A 445 -10.94 38.68 8.85
CA ASN A 445 -10.99 39.61 7.71
C ASN A 445 -11.48 38.90 6.46
N GLY A 446 -12.13 39.63 5.56
CA GLY A 446 -12.56 39.13 4.24
C GLY A 446 -11.43 38.75 3.29
N THR A 447 -10.18 38.81 3.74
CA THR A 447 -8.96 38.40 3.03
C THR A 447 -8.51 36.98 3.41
N ASN A 448 -8.99 36.43 4.54
CA ASN A 448 -8.67 35.09 4.98
C ASN A 448 -9.40 34.09 4.11
N LYS A 449 -8.64 33.18 3.49
CA LYS A 449 -9.15 32.16 2.57
C LYS A 449 -8.59 30.80 2.87
N ALA A 450 -9.42 29.79 2.73
CA ALA A 450 -8.99 28.40 2.70
C ALA A 450 -9.50 27.76 1.40
N TYR A 451 -8.63 26.97 0.78
CA TYR A 451 -8.91 26.23 -0.43
C TYR A 451 -8.85 24.74 -0.12
N VAL A 452 -9.81 24.01 -0.65
CA VAL A 452 -9.91 22.57 -0.49
C VAL A 452 -10.20 21.98 -1.87
N ASP A 453 -9.49 20.91 -2.22
CA ASP A 453 -9.64 20.23 -3.50
C ASP A 453 -9.42 18.72 -3.35
N ASN A 454 -9.84 17.95 -4.37
CA ASN A 454 -9.59 16.51 -4.48
C ASN A 454 -10.00 15.72 -3.23
N VAL A 455 -11.12 16.11 -2.58
CA VAL A 455 -11.62 15.41 -1.39
C VAL A 455 -12.09 14.02 -1.78
N THR A 456 -11.51 13.00 -1.17
CA THR A 456 -11.85 11.60 -1.43
C THR A 456 -11.93 10.82 -0.14
N VAL A 457 -13.02 10.09 0.07
CA VAL A 457 -13.16 9.10 1.13
C VAL A 457 -13.22 7.73 0.49
N THR A 458 -12.31 6.85 0.90
CA THR A 458 -12.26 5.48 0.41
C THR A 458 -12.41 4.49 1.55
N GLY A 459 -12.82 3.29 1.23
CA GLY A 459 -12.91 2.17 2.16
C GLY A 459 -12.70 0.85 1.44
N ILE A 460 -12.30 -0.16 2.18
CA ILE A 460 -12.10 -1.52 1.69
C ILE A 460 -13.37 -2.32 1.99
N ASN A 461 -13.91 -2.97 0.97
CA ASN A 461 -15.00 -3.93 1.11
C ASN A 461 -14.38 -5.33 1.26
N PRO A 462 -14.82 -6.17 2.25
CA PRO A 462 -14.38 -7.55 2.36
C PRO A 462 -14.74 -8.42 1.17
#